data_3dc3f7362ac3618ff35d7b330aadecf8
#
_entry.id   3dc3f7362ac3618ff35d7b330aadecf8
#
_cell.length_a   1.000
_cell.length_b   1.000
_cell.length_c   1.000
_cell.angle_alpha   90.00
_cell.angle_beta   90.00
_cell.angle_gamma   90.00
#
_symmetry.space_group_name_H-M   'P 1'
#
loop_
_entity.id
_entity.type
_entity.pdbx_description
1 polymer ?
#
loop_
_entity_poly.entity_id
_entity_poly.type
_entity_poly.pdbx_seq_one_letter_code
_entity_poly.pdbx_strand_id
1 'polypeptide(L)'
;MIKVTLVYPFFKPFYDNSLFRFPPLGLGYIAASLKRRGVQVELVDCTFLSREQAVSRVRQSKPNIIGFYSMFSMKKTTMELAALLRNDCELLVVGGPLPTLDPAGYLDIFDVVVLGEGEAAMTEIAECHEKGVGFSDLDGVAFKDNGLVTQTSPRKQVEDLDSLPFPSREFFDNEAYKQHYLKRFGYSISPLITSRGCPFSCDFCSRPVFGQSFRSRSAGNVVDEVEEIAGLGYDRIWFADDCFTLNPKRLLGVCDELVKRRLNMSWECLSRVDTMDHEVAVKMRRAGCLRVFFGIESGTDKVLDLMRKQITVEQARKAVYNSKAAGLQVGAFFILGYPGENDETVLDTVRFASGLPLDYLSFTLPYPIPGTSLFERTKCNDCFVVDDWEEPKNMALIRHKLLYSSGFSEAKLKFAIGKAHIQFYGKRFLGKRGYSFVGSPFERATDAVFKLMR
;
A
#
# COMPACT_ATOMS: atom_id res chain seq x y z
N MET A 1 5.56 -34.49 -8.08
CA MET A 1 5.22 -33.47 -7.04
C MET A 1 5.73 -32.13 -7.54
N ILE A 2 4.84 -31.21 -7.76
CA ILE A 2 5.15 -29.89 -8.32
C ILE A 2 5.82 -28.99 -7.29
N LYS A 3 6.83 -28.25 -7.74
CA LYS A 3 7.51 -27.23 -6.96
C LYS A 3 7.22 -25.85 -7.53
N VAL A 4 6.71 -24.96 -6.68
CA VAL A 4 6.40 -23.56 -7.00
C VAL A 4 7.39 -22.65 -6.29
N THR A 5 8.03 -21.73 -7.00
CA THR A 5 8.84 -20.69 -6.42
C THR A 5 8.16 -19.33 -6.64
N LEU A 6 7.77 -18.69 -5.55
CA LEU A 6 7.17 -17.35 -5.55
C LEU A 6 8.27 -16.30 -5.45
N VAL A 7 8.20 -15.26 -6.26
CA VAL A 7 9.23 -14.21 -6.34
C VAL A 7 8.61 -12.83 -6.07
N TYR A 8 9.16 -12.13 -5.09
CA TYR A 8 8.86 -10.72 -4.83
C TYR A 8 10.01 -9.86 -5.38
N PRO A 9 9.87 -9.28 -6.57
CA PRO A 9 10.97 -8.68 -7.32
C PRO A 9 11.27 -7.23 -6.89
N PHE A 10 11.22 -6.96 -5.59
CA PHE A 10 11.57 -5.67 -5.02
C PHE A 10 13.00 -5.71 -4.48
N PHE A 11 13.85 -4.82 -4.99
CA PHE A 11 15.19 -4.62 -4.46
C PHE A 11 15.24 -3.31 -3.67
N LYS A 12 15.64 -3.42 -2.42
CA LYS A 12 15.74 -2.25 -1.54
C LYS A 12 16.80 -1.28 -2.06
N PRO A 13 16.44 0.00 -2.30
CA PRO A 13 17.43 1.00 -2.69
C PRO A 13 18.43 1.26 -1.56
N PHE A 14 19.64 1.69 -1.91
CA PHE A 14 20.72 1.98 -0.95
C PHE A 14 20.27 2.96 0.15
N TYR A 15 19.53 4.01 -0.23
CA TYR A 15 18.90 4.94 0.70
C TYR A 15 17.39 4.65 0.77
N ASP A 16 16.98 3.77 1.68
CA ASP A 16 15.58 3.50 1.94
C ASP A 16 15.14 4.12 3.26
N ASN A 17 14.34 5.15 3.16
CA ASN A 17 13.76 5.90 4.29
C ASN A 17 12.29 5.55 4.52
N SER A 18 11.75 4.52 3.88
CA SER A 18 10.35 4.16 3.99
C SER A 18 9.97 3.70 5.40
N LEU A 19 8.87 4.24 5.93
CA LEU A 19 8.19 3.72 7.12
C LEU A 19 7.41 2.42 6.82
N PHE A 20 7.19 2.13 5.54
CA PHE A 20 6.31 1.08 5.08
C PHE A 20 7.09 0.05 4.26
N ARG A 21 8.15 -0.52 4.83
CA ARG A 21 8.92 -1.60 4.24
C ARG A 21 8.56 -2.92 4.90
N PHE A 22 7.67 -3.66 4.27
CA PHE A 22 7.10 -4.88 4.83
C PHE A 22 7.35 -6.09 3.95
N PRO A 23 7.39 -7.32 4.54
CA PRO A 23 7.40 -8.55 3.77
C PRO A 23 6.13 -8.68 2.90
N PRO A 24 6.21 -9.43 1.77
CA PRO A 24 5.12 -9.54 0.81
C PRO A 24 4.01 -10.48 1.30
N LEU A 25 3.09 -9.98 2.14
CA LEU A 25 2.01 -10.78 2.74
C LEU A 25 1.18 -11.53 1.71
N GLY A 26 0.87 -10.91 0.56
CA GLY A 26 0.11 -11.56 -0.51
C GLY A 26 0.76 -12.87 -0.98
N LEU A 27 2.08 -12.87 -1.18
CA LEU A 27 2.83 -14.08 -1.51
C LEU A 27 2.87 -15.07 -0.34
N GLY A 28 2.90 -14.57 0.90
CA GLY A 28 2.80 -15.41 2.10
C GLY A 28 1.47 -16.17 2.18
N TYR A 29 0.34 -15.52 1.85
CA TYR A 29 -0.98 -16.16 1.77
C TYR A 29 -1.04 -17.21 0.66
N ILE A 30 -0.50 -16.90 -0.52
CA ILE A 30 -0.41 -17.85 -1.65
C ILE A 30 0.45 -19.05 -1.25
N ALA A 31 1.60 -18.83 -0.63
CA ALA A 31 2.48 -19.90 -0.16
C ALA A 31 1.77 -20.81 0.85
N ALA A 32 1.04 -20.26 1.81
CA ALA A 32 0.27 -21.01 2.80
C ALA A 32 -0.84 -21.85 2.13
N SER A 33 -1.54 -21.29 1.13
CA SER A 33 -2.58 -21.97 0.39
C SER A 33 -2.04 -23.14 -0.43
N LEU A 34 -0.91 -22.97 -1.11
CA LEU A 34 -0.20 -24.03 -1.85
C LEU A 34 0.28 -25.14 -0.89
N LYS A 35 0.91 -24.80 0.24
CA LYS A 35 1.35 -25.76 1.27
C LYS A 35 0.18 -26.61 1.80
N ARG A 36 -0.98 -25.99 2.06
CA ARG A 36 -2.19 -26.71 2.51
C ARG A 36 -2.66 -27.77 1.50
N ARG A 37 -2.31 -27.60 0.21
CA ARG A 37 -2.59 -28.59 -0.84
C ARG A 37 -1.44 -29.57 -1.10
N GLY A 38 -0.39 -29.56 -0.31
CA GLY A 38 0.76 -30.45 -0.45
C GLY A 38 1.74 -30.08 -1.54
N VAL A 39 1.63 -28.87 -2.12
CA VAL A 39 2.58 -28.35 -3.12
C VAL A 39 3.87 -27.95 -2.42
N GLN A 40 5.03 -28.29 -2.98
CA GLN A 40 6.30 -27.77 -2.49
C GLN A 40 6.44 -26.30 -2.88
N VAL A 41 6.72 -25.44 -1.88
CA VAL A 41 6.79 -24.00 -2.09
C VAL A 41 8.11 -23.46 -1.59
N GLU A 42 8.69 -22.53 -2.36
CA GLU A 42 9.72 -21.60 -1.91
C GLU A 42 9.27 -20.17 -2.18
N LEU A 43 9.76 -19.22 -1.38
CA LEU A 43 9.54 -17.81 -1.61
C LEU A 43 10.89 -17.08 -1.62
N VAL A 44 11.18 -16.40 -2.72
CA VAL A 44 12.36 -15.56 -2.89
C VAL A 44 11.93 -14.09 -2.80
N ASP A 45 12.13 -13.52 -1.63
CA ASP A 45 11.97 -12.09 -1.38
C ASP A 45 13.28 -11.36 -1.72
N CYS A 46 13.27 -10.55 -2.77
CA CYS A 46 14.47 -9.86 -3.25
C CYS A 46 14.81 -8.61 -2.43
N THR A 47 14.04 -8.25 -1.41
CA THR A 47 14.17 -6.98 -0.66
C THR A 47 15.58 -6.74 -0.12
N PHE A 48 16.25 -7.80 0.35
CA PHE A 48 17.58 -7.73 0.95
C PHE A 48 18.62 -8.52 0.15
N LEU A 49 18.34 -8.87 -1.10
CA LEU A 49 19.22 -9.63 -1.97
C LEU A 49 19.82 -8.75 -3.08
N SER A 50 20.97 -9.17 -3.63
CA SER A 50 21.39 -8.70 -4.95
C SER A 50 20.60 -9.45 -6.05
N ARG A 51 20.64 -8.92 -7.29
CA ARG A 51 20.02 -9.61 -8.43
C ARG A 51 20.59 -11.00 -8.66
N GLU A 52 21.92 -11.14 -8.55
CA GLU A 52 22.64 -12.40 -8.72
C GLU A 52 22.23 -13.41 -7.65
N GLN A 53 22.10 -12.96 -6.40
CA GLN A 53 21.63 -13.81 -5.30
C GLN A 53 20.18 -14.26 -5.51
N ALA A 54 19.30 -13.37 -5.96
CA ALA A 54 17.89 -13.69 -6.23
C ALA A 54 17.79 -14.76 -7.35
N VAL A 55 18.46 -14.53 -8.48
CA VAL A 55 18.49 -15.48 -9.60
C VAL A 55 19.08 -16.84 -9.16
N SER A 56 20.20 -16.83 -8.41
CA SER A 56 20.81 -18.05 -7.90
C SER A 56 19.88 -18.85 -7.00
N ARG A 57 19.15 -18.19 -6.08
CA ARG A 57 18.16 -18.84 -5.20
C ARG A 57 17.01 -19.48 -5.99
N VAL A 58 16.45 -18.76 -6.97
CA VAL A 58 15.39 -19.32 -7.82
C VAL A 58 15.91 -20.55 -8.58
N ARG A 59 17.08 -20.52 -9.20
CA ARG A 59 17.67 -21.64 -9.90
C ARG A 59 17.96 -22.86 -9.00
N GLN A 60 18.47 -22.59 -7.79
CA GLN A 60 18.73 -23.64 -6.79
C GLN A 60 17.42 -24.33 -6.34
N SER A 61 16.31 -23.62 -6.35
CA SER A 61 15.02 -24.20 -6.00
C SER A 61 14.52 -25.21 -7.03
N LYS A 62 14.99 -25.17 -8.30
CA LYS A 62 14.56 -26.03 -9.41
C LYS A 62 13.02 -26.07 -9.54
N PRO A 63 12.37 -24.93 -9.78
CA PRO A 63 10.91 -24.85 -9.81
C PRO A 63 10.34 -25.45 -11.09
N ASN A 64 9.15 -26.08 -11.01
CA ASN A 64 8.31 -26.30 -12.18
C ASN A 64 7.58 -25.01 -12.57
N ILE A 65 7.14 -24.25 -11.56
CA ILE A 65 6.40 -23.00 -11.75
C ILE A 65 7.11 -21.87 -11.02
N ILE A 66 7.32 -20.72 -11.68
CA ILE A 66 7.73 -19.49 -11.03
C ILE A 66 6.56 -18.51 -11.03
N GLY A 67 6.13 -18.06 -9.85
CA GLY A 67 5.08 -17.07 -9.66
C GLY A 67 5.64 -15.72 -9.22
N PHE A 68 5.44 -14.66 -10.02
CA PHE A 68 5.90 -13.32 -9.73
C PHE A 68 4.77 -12.44 -9.19
N TYR A 69 5.10 -11.60 -8.21
CA TYR A 69 4.28 -10.46 -7.85
C TYR A 69 4.69 -9.25 -8.67
N SER A 70 3.73 -8.46 -9.16
CA SER A 70 4.03 -7.20 -9.84
C SER A 70 3.06 -6.08 -9.46
N MET A 71 3.63 -4.89 -9.30
CA MET A 71 2.93 -3.62 -9.18
C MET A 71 3.65 -2.58 -10.03
N PHE A 72 3.07 -1.37 -10.16
CA PHE A 72 3.62 -0.32 -11.01
C PHE A 72 5.14 -0.17 -10.89
N SER A 73 5.59 0.05 -9.68
CA SER A 73 7.00 0.31 -9.38
C SER A 73 7.93 -0.90 -9.56
N MET A 74 7.39 -2.05 -9.90
CA MET A 74 8.13 -3.30 -10.06
C MET A 74 8.04 -3.89 -11.46
N LYS A 75 7.24 -3.31 -12.38
CA LYS A 75 6.98 -3.88 -13.72
C LYS A 75 8.29 -4.22 -14.44
N LYS A 76 9.17 -3.25 -14.59
CA LYS A 76 10.47 -3.42 -15.26
C LYS A 76 11.30 -4.54 -14.64
N THR A 77 11.48 -4.52 -13.32
CA THR A 77 12.25 -5.53 -12.60
C THR A 77 11.62 -6.92 -12.73
N THR A 78 10.28 -7.00 -12.67
CA THR A 78 9.53 -8.24 -12.87
C THR A 78 9.78 -8.82 -14.25
N MET A 79 9.66 -8.00 -15.31
CA MET A 79 9.87 -8.43 -16.69
C MET A 79 11.31 -8.86 -16.94
N GLU A 80 12.30 -8.10 -16.45
CA GLU A 80 13.72 -8.43 -16.57
C GLU A 80 14.07 -9.75 -15.88
N LEU A 81 13.61 -9.97 -14.64
CA LEU A 81 13.87 -11.22 -13.91
C LEU A 81 13.15 -12.41 -14.56
N ALA A 82 11.90 -12.22 -15.00
CA ALA A 82 11.16 -13.27 -15.68
C ALA A 82 11.85 -13.71 -16.99
N ALA A 83 12.33 -12.76 -17.79
CA ALA A 83 13.09 -13.06 -19.01
C ALA A 83 14.38 -13.84 -18.72
N LEU A 84 15.13 -13.46 -17.64
CA LEU A 84 16.33 -14.18 -17.23
C LEU A 84 16.06 -15.60 -16.73
N LEU A 85 14.89 -15.86 -16.17
CA LEU A 85 14.50 -17.12 -15.54
C LEU A 85 13.57 -17.98 -16.42
N ARG A 86 13.25 -17.52 -17.64
CA ARG A 86 12.31 -18.19 -18.54
C ARG A 86 12.63 -19.68 -18.76
N ASN A 87 13.91 -20.02 -18.90
CA ASN A 87 14.38 -21.37 -19.15
C ASN A 87 14.65 -22.20 -17.88
N ASP A 88 14.41 -21.62 -16.71
CA ASP A 88 14.63 -22.29 -15.42
C ASP A 88 13.32 -22.91 -14.84
N CYS A 89 12.21 -22.84 -15.59
CA CYS A 89 10.90 -23.41 -15.20
C CYS A 89 10.07 -23.81 -16.43
N GLU A 90 9.03 -24.57 -16.17
CA GLU A 90 8.07 -24.99 -17.20
C GLU A 90 6.98 -23.94 -17.41
N LEU A 91 6.58 -23.21 -16.35
CA LEU A 91 5.52 -22.24 -16.38
C LEU A 91 5.90 -20.95 -15.63
N LEU A 92 5.72 -19.79 -16.28
CA LEU A 92 5.83 -18.48 -15.68
C LEU A 92 4.43 -17.88 -15.39
N VAL A 93 4.18 -17.54 -14.14
CA VAL A 93 2.92 -16.93 -13.69
C VAL A 93 3.21 -15.56 -13.09
N VAL A 94 2.34 -14.58 -13.34
CA VAL A 94 2.41 -13.27 -12.69
C VAL A 94 1.05 -12.87 -12.12
N GLY A 95 1.06 -12.19 -10.99
CA GLY A 95 -0.13 -11.63 -10.37
C GLY A 95 0.17 -10.36 -9.59
N GLY A 96 -0.84 -9.76 -9.03
CA GLY A 96 -0.75 -8.53 -8.26
C GLY A 96 -1.49 -7.35 -8.90
N PRO A 97 -1.34 -6.13 -8.35
CA PRO A 97 -2.16 -4.99 -8.74
C PRO A 97 -2.07 -4.60 -10.22
N LEU A 98 -0.87 -4.52 -10.78
CA LEU A 98 -0.72 -4.11 -12.17
C LEU A 98 -1.09 -5.20 -13.18
N PRO A 99 -0.68 -6.46 -13.03
CA PRO A 99 -1.15 -7.54 -13.91
C PRO A 99 -2.68 -7.69 -13.95
N THR A 100 -3.36 -7.43 -12.82
CA THR A 100 -4.83 -7.44 -12.78
C THR A 100 -5.45 -6.34 -13.65
N LEU A 101 -4.78 -5.18 -13.79
CA LEU A 101 -5.25 -4.04 -14.59
C LEU A 101 -4.83 -4.11 -16.06
N ASP A 102 -3.65 -4.65 -16.32
CA ASP A 102 -3.03 -4.71 -17.66
C ASP A 102 -2.44 -6.12 -17.90
N PRO A 103 -3.28 -7.16 -18.04
CA PRO A 103 -2.77 -8.52 -18.25
C PRO A 103 -2.06 -8.68 -19.59
N ALA A 104 -2.50 -7.98 -20.64
CA ALA A 104 -1.90 -8.06 -21.97
C ALA A 104 -0.43 -7.62 -21.96
N GLY A 105 -0.08 -6.60 -21.17
CA GLY A 105 1.27 -6.09 -21.02
C GLY A 105 2.27 -7.04 -20.34
N TYR A 106 1.85 -8.24 -19.94
CA TYR A 106 2.69 -9.28 -19.33
C TYR A 106 2.79 -10.56 -20.18
N LEU A 107 1.80 -10.83 -21.03
CA LEU A 107 1.68 -12.10 -21.77
C LEU A 107 2.70 -12.30 -22.91
N ASP A 108 3.61 -11.36 -23.12
CA ASP A 108 4.76 -11.58 -24.02
C ASP A 108 5.87 -12.39 -23.36
N ILE A 109 5.91 -12.44 -22.03
CA ILE A 109 6.93 -13.16 -21.24
C ILE A 109 6.28 -14.25 -20.38
N PHE A 110 5.14 -13.94 -19.77
CA PHE A 110 4.44 -14.84 -18.86
C PHE A 110 3.41 -15.71 -19.60
N ASP A 111 3.28 -16.94 -19.15
CA ASP A 111 2.31 -17.91 -19.69
C ASP A 111 0.90 -17.63 -19.15
N VAL A 112 0.80 -17.26 -17.87
CA VAL A 112 -0.47 -17.01 -17.17
C VAL A 112 -0.38 -15.76 -16.31
N VAL A 113 -1.42 -14.94 -16.36
CA VAL A 113 -1.63 -13.77 -15.50
C VAL A 113 -2.81 -14.05 -14.56
N VAL A 114 -2.59 -13.92 -13.25
CA VAL A 114 -3.65 -14.04 -12.23
C VAL A 114 -4.32 -12.68 -12.02
N LEU A 115 -5.64 -12.66 -12.12
CA LEU A 115 -6.48 -11.47 -11.98
C LEU A 115 -7.18 -11.48 -10.60
N GLY A 116 -6.89 -10.49 -9.76
CA GLY A 116 -7.47 -10.39 -8.42
C GLY A 116 -6.75 -11.21 -7.34
N GLU A 117 -7.52 -11.89 -6.48
CA GLU A 117 -6.99 -12.69 -5.36
C GLU A 117 -6.32 -13.97 -5.86
N GLY A 118 -5.08 -14.21 -5.44
CA GLY A 118 -4.21 -15.24 -6.02
C GLY A 118 -4.21 -16.59 -5.30
N GLU A 119 -4.77 -16.71 -4.11
CA GLU A 119 -4.61 -17.89 -3.24
C GLU A 119 -5.19 -19.16 -3.89
N ALA A 120 -6.44 -19.09 -4.35
CA ALA A 120 -7.09 -20.21 -5.04
C ALA A 120 -6.56 -20.36 -6.48
N ALA A 121 -6.43 -19.23 -7.20
CA ALA A 121 -5.98 -19.25 -8.59
C ALA A 121 -4.62 -19.94 -8.76
N MET A 122 -3.63 -19.59 -7.91
CA MET A 122 -2.29 -20.18 -7.98
C MET A 122 -2.30 -21.66 -7.63
N THR A 123 -3.17 -22.08 -6.72
CA THR A 123 -3.36 -23.50 -6.36
C THR A 123 -3.93 -24.29 -7.54
N GLU A 124 -4.97 -23.77 -8.18
CA GLU A 124 -5.61 -24.39 -9.35
C GLU A 124 -4.68 -24.43 -10.58
N ILE A 125 -3.89 -23.36 -10.80
CA ILE A 125 -2.86 -23.33 -11.85
C ILE A 125 -1.84 -24.46 -11.63
N ALA A 126 -1.38 -24.65 -10.39
CA ALA A 126 -0.46 -25.73 -10.07
C ALA A 126 -1.08 -27.11 -10.32
N GLU A 127 -2.35 -27.31 -9.96
CA GLU A 127 -3.10 -28.54 -10.22
C GLU A 127 -3.30 -28.80 -11.73
N CYS A 128 -3.65 -27.77 -12.50
CA CYS A 128 -3.79 -27.87 -13.95
C CYS A 128 -2.47 -28.26 -14.62
N HIS A 129 -1.38 -27.62 -14.21
CA HIS A 129 -0.05 -27.92 -14.70
C HIS A 129 0.37 -29.37 -14.40
N GLU A 130 0.11 -29.84 -13.16
CA GLU A 130 0.40 -31.24 -12.76
C GLU A 130 -0.38 -32.26 -13.59
N LYS A 131 -1.62 -31.95 -13.97
CA LYS A 131 -2.49 -32.79 -14.78
C LYS A 131 -2.24 -32.64 -16.29
N GLY A 132 -1.44 -31.69 -16.74
CA GLY A 132 -1.22 -31.38 -18.15
C GLY A 132 -2.46 -30.86 -18.86
N VAL A 133 -3.37 -30.14 -18.15
CA VAL A 133 -4.59 -29.55 -18.72
C VAL A 133 -4.43 -28.03 -18.85
N GLY A 134 -5.21 -27.42 -19.76
CA GLY A 134 -5.21 -25.97 -19.99
C GLY A 134 -5.87 -25.18 -18.86
N PHE A 135 -5.90 -23.86 -19.01
CA PHE A 135 -6.37 -22.90 -17.98
C PHE A 135 -7.74 -22.29 -18.31
N SER A 136 -8.40 -22.71 -19.41
CA SER A 136 -9.67 -22.15 -19.88
C SER A 136 -10.82 -22.28 -18.90
N ASP A 137 -10.79 -23.31 -18.06
CA ASP A 137 -11.84 -23.60 -17.08
C ASP A 137 -11.58 -22.92 -15.72
N LEU A 138 -10.46 -22.20 -15.56
CA LEU A 138 -10.15 -21.45 -14.35
C LEU A 138 -10.78 -20.06 -14.40
N ASP A 139 -11.36 -19.60 -13.31
CA ASP A 139 -11.78 -18.21 -13.17
C ASP A 139 -10.61 -17.29 -12.79
N GLY A 140 -10.63 -16.05 -13.27
CA GLY A 140 -9.71 -15.01 -12.86
C GLY A 140 -8.28 -15.20 -13.36
N VAL A 141 -8.10 -15.69 -14.58
CA VAL A 141 -6.80 -15.79 -15.24
C VAL A 141 -6.84 -15.21 -16.65
N ALA A 142 -5.68 -14.81 -17.15
CA ALA A 142 -5.48 -14.46 -18.55
C ALA A 142 -4.25 -15.20 -19.08
N PHE A 143 -4.30 -15.64 -20.34
CA PHE A 143 -3.22 -16.37 -21.04
C PHE A 143 -3.34 -16.16 -22.54
N LYS A 144 -2.34 -16.59 -23.30
CA LYS A 144 -2.44 -16.64 -24.76
C LYS A 144 -2.98 -18.00 -25.22
N ASP A 145 -4.07 -17.98 -25.97
CA ASP A 145 -4.59 -19.12 -26.70
C ASP A 145 -4.46 -18.85 -28.20
N ASN A 146 -3.72 -19.70 -28.91
CA ASN A 146 -3.43 -19.54 -30.35
C ASN A 146 -2.91 -18.12 -30.72
N GLY A 147 -2.11 -17.51 -29.82
CA GLY A 147 -1.54 -16.18 -30.00
C GLY A 147 -2.48 -15.01 -29.63
N LEU A 148 -3.73 -15.28 -29.27
CA LEU A 148 -4.70 -14.30 -28.84
C LEU A 148 -4.77 -14.24 -27.31
N VAL A 149 -4.86 -13.02 -26.77
CA VAL A 149 -5.07 -12.82 -25.32
C VAL A 149 -6.49 -13.23 -24.96
N THR A 150 -6.60 -14.24 -24.13
CA THR A 150 -7.86 -14.76 -23.58
C THR A 150 -7.93 -14.46 -22.09
N GLN A 151 -9.05 -13.91 -21.65
CA GLN A 151 -9.35 -13.73 -20.22
C GLN A 151 -10.56 -14.57 -19.87
N THR A 152 -10.46 -15.31 -18.78
CA THR A 152 -11.57 -16.12 -18.27
C THR A 152 -12.55 -15.28 -17.44
N SER A 153 -13.63 -15.89 -16.98
CA SER A 153 -14.61 -15.23 -16.11
C SER A 153 -13.95 -14.66 -14.85
N PRO A 154 -14.41 -13.52 -14.35
CA PRO A 154 -13.90 -12.96 -13.10
C PRO A 154 -14.10 -13.94 -11.93
N ARG A 155 -13.05 -14.16 -11.16
CA ARG A 155 -13.10 -15.00 -9.96
C ARG A 155 -13.94 -14.34 -8.87
N LYS A 156 -14.77 -15.14 -8.20
CA LYS A 156 -15.46 -14.72 -6.99
C LYS A 156 -14.44 -14.43 -5.89
N GLN A 157 -14.62 -13.31 -5.21
CA GLN A 157 -13.79 -12.94 -4.07
C GLN A 157 -14.02 -13.89 -2.89
N VAL A 158 -12.98 -14.13 -2.09
CA VAL A 158 -13.10 -14.94 -0.86
C VAL A 158 -14.00 -14.20 0.14
N GLU A 159 -15.19 -14.71 0.41
CA GLU A 159 -16.15 -14.09 1.33
C GLU A 159 -15.74 -14.28 2.80
N ASP A 160 -15.44 -15.50 3.19
CA ASP A 160 -14.98 -15.86 4.53
C ASP A 160 -13.44 -15.82 4.58
N LEU A 161 -12.90 -14.69 5.08
CA LEU A 161 -11.46 -14.51 5.20
C LEU A 161 -10.84 -15.36 6.32
N ASP A 162 -11.61 -15.85 7.29
CA ASP A 162 -11.13 -16.75 8.33
C ASP A 162 -10.82 -18.15 7.79
N SER A 163 -11.38 -18.50 6.63
CA SER A 163 -11.08 -19.78 5.95
C SER A 163 -9.68 -19.82 5.32
N LEU A 164 -9.05 -18.68 5.10
CA LEU A 164 -7.69 -18.59 4.59
C LEU A 164 -6.67 -18.98 5.67
N PRO A 165 -5.62 -19.73 5.32
CA PRO A 165 -4.51 -19.94 6.24
C PRO A 165 -3.80 -18.61 6.52
N PHE A 166 -3.15 -18.47 7.66
CA PHE A 166 -2.26 -17.34 7.91
C PHE A 166 -1.10 -17.35 6.90
N PRO A 167 -0.55 -16.16 6.57
CA PRO A 167 0.56 -16.11 5.62
C PRO A 167 1.77 -16.87 6.16
N SER A 168 2.41 -17.66 5.30
CA SER A 168 3.60 -18.47 5.65
C SER A 168 4.79 -17.58 5.95
N ARG A 169 4.87 -17.06 7.18
CA ARG A 169 5.88 -16.09 7.64
C ARG A 169 7.27 -16.71 7.78
N GLU A 170 7.38 -18.04 7.80
CA GLU A 170 8.63 -18.78 7.81
C GLU A 170 9.46 -18.58 6.54
N PHE A 171 8.85 -18.15 5.44
CA PHE A 171 9.55 -17.82 4.20
C PHE A 171 10.13 -16.41 4.16
N PHE A 172 9.75 -15.54 5.09
CA PHE A 172 10.28 -14.18 5.14
C PHE A 172 11.60 -14.14 5.93
N ASP A 173 12.52 -13.30 5.50
CA ASP A 173 13.70 -12.97 6.31
C ASP A 173 13.30 -12.03 7.45
N ASN A 174 12.59 -12.61 8.45
CA ASN A 174 12.08 -11.86 9.59
C ASN A 174 13.17 -11.09 10.32
N GLU A 175 14.39 -11.65 10.40
CA GLU A 175 15.49 -10.97 11.08
C GLU A 175 15.97 -9.74 10.31
N ALA A 176 16.12 -9.82 8.99
CA ALA A 176 16.46 -8.66 8.17
C ALA A 176 15.40 -7.55 8.25
N TYR A 177 14.11 -7.91 8.25
CA TYR A 177 13.02 -6.95 8.45
C TYR A 177 13.05 -6.31 9.83
N LYS A 178 13.22 -7.10 10.91
CA LYS A 178 13.37 -6.57 12.28
C LYS A 178 14.55 -5.60 12.37
N GLN A 179 15.71 -5.97 11.87
CA GLN A 179 16.91 -5.14 11.91
C GLN A 179 16.77 -3.85 11.10
N HIS A 180 16.06 -3.89 9.96
CA HIS A 180 15.78 -2.69 9.18
C HIS A 180 15.03 -1.64 10.01
N TYR A 181 14.01 -2.07 10.78
CA TYR A 181 13.23 -1.17 11.63
C TYR A 181 13.94 -0.78 12.91
N LEU A 182 14.57 -1.73 13.60
CA LEU A 182 15.29 -1.49 14.86
C LEU A 182 16.39 -0.42 14.70
N LYS A 183 17.23 -0.54 13.65
CA LYS A 183 18.29 0.44 13.38
C LYS A 183 17.79 1.84 13.13
N ARG A 184 16.57 1.99 12.63
CA ARG A 184 16.06 3.27 12.21
C ARG A 184 15.08 3.89 13.19
N PHE A 185 14.21 3.10 13.78
CA PHE A 185 13.07 3.54 14.58
C PHE A 185 13.14 3.06 16.02
N GLY A 186 14.07 2.16 16.36
CA GLY A 186 14.20 1.61 17.71
C GLY A 186 13.14 0.58 18.09
N TYR A 187 12.37 0.06 17.11
CA TYR A 187 11.37 -1.00 17.29
C TYR A 187 11.25 -1.82 16.01
N SER A 188 10.77 -3.04 16.12
CA SER A 188 10.42 -3.89 14.98
C SER A 188 8.91 -3.91 14.75
N ILE A 189 8.48 -4.05 13.49
CA ILE A 189 7.05 -4.03 13.12
C ILE A 189 6.77 -5.06 12.02
N SER A 190 5.69 -5.84 12.19
CA SER A 190 5.21 -6.79 11.20
C SER A 190 3.84 -6.40 10.67
N PRO A 191 3.58 -6.56 9.35
CA PRO A 191 2.26 -6.29 8.80
C PRO A 191 1.29 -7.44 9.06
N LEU A 192 0.01 -7.11 9.15
CA LEU A 192 -1.12 -8.02 9.24
C LEU A 192 -2.31 -7.43 8.49
N ILE A 193 -2.99 -8.22 7.65
CA ILE A 193 -4.21 -7.83 6.93
C ILE A 193 -5.40 -8.43 7.67
N THR A 194 -6.35 -7.57 8.05
CA THR A 194 -7.55 -7.98 8.80
C THR A 194 -8.84 -7.82 7.99
N SER A 195 -8.76 -7.06 6.91
CA SER A 195 -9.87 -6.86 5.97
C SER A 195 -9.38 -6.65 4.55
N ARG A 196 -10.24 -6.89 3.58
CA ARG A 196 -9.97 -6.72 2.16
C ARG A 196 -11.07 -5.90 1.52
N GLY A 197 -10.69 -4.97 0.63
CA GLY A 197 -11.59 -4.11 -0.11
C GLY A 197 -12.03 -2.86 0.67
N CYS A 198 -12.40 -1.85 -0.09
CA CYS A 198 -12.85 -0.56 0.44
C CYS A 198 -14.04 -0.06 -0.38
N PRO A 199 -15.21 0.23 0.24
CA PRO A 199 -16.43 0.57 -0.48
C PRO A 199 -16.43 1.97 -1.09
N PHE A 200 -15.48 2.82 -0.68
CA PHE A 200 -15.40 4.19 -1.17
C PHE A 200 -14.84 4.24 -2.60
N SER A 201 -15.33 5.19 -3.39
CA SER A 201 -14.95 5.39 -4.79
C SER A 201 -14.09 6.65 -4.97
N CYS A 202 -13.07 6.83 -4.11
CA CYS A 202 -12.12 7.94 -4.27
C CYS A 202 -11.48 7.89 -5.65
N ASP A 203 -11.47 9.05 -6.33
CA ASP A 203 -11.15 9.21 -7.75
C ASP A 203 -9.72 8.74 -8.12
N PHE A 204 -8.78 8.87 -7.18
CA PHE A 204 -7.36 8.54 -7.33
C PHE A 204 -6.99 7.13 -6.83
N CYS A 205 -7.90 6.44 -6.14
CA CYS A 205 -7.59 5.19 -5.43
C CYS A 205 -7.80 3.96 -6.32
N SER A 206 -6.75 3.16 -6.47
CA SER A 206 -6.78 1.90 -7.20
C SER A 206 -6.94 0.71 -6.24
N ARG A 207 -7.88 -0.19 -6.55
CA ARG A 207 -8.20 -1.38 -5.75
C ARG A 207 -8.39 -2.60 -6.64
N PRO A 208 -7.43 -2.91 -7.50
CA PRO A 208 -7.64 -3.93 -8.53
C PRO A 208 -7.77 -5.35 -7.98
N VAL A 209 -7.10 -5.66 -6.87
CA VAL A 209 -7.08 -7.01 -6.30
C VAL A 209 -8.30 -7.28 -5.42
N PHE A 210 -8.57 -6.40 -4.43
CA PHE A 210 -9.61 -6.65 -3.43
C PHE A 210 -10.95 -5.98 -3.74
N GLY A 211 -10.99 -5.06 -4.72
CA GLY A 211 -12.22 -4.39 -5.18
C GLY A 211 -12.90 -3.51 -4.13
N GLN A 212 -14.21 -3.33 -4.31
CA GLN A 212 -15.03 -2.45 -3.47
C GLN A 212 -15.79 -3.20 -2.36
N SER A 213 -15.89 -4.51 -2.43
CA SER A 213 -16.59 -5.31 -1.43
C SER A 213 -15.75 -5.43 -0.17
N PHE A 214 -16.21 -4.82 0.93
CA PHE A 214 -15.54 -4.91 2.22
C PHE A 214 -15.83 -6.26 2.88
N ARG A 215 -14.77 -7.02 3.14
CA ARG A 215 -14.80 -8.30 3.82
C ARG A 215 -13.79 -8.28 4.96
N SER A 216 -14.07 -8.90 6.08
CA SER A 216 -13.20 -8.85 7.24
C SER A 216 -13.13 -10.16 7.99
N ARG A 217 -11.99 -10.40 8.60
CA ARG A 217 -11.74 -11.52 9.51
C ARG A 217 -12.43 -11.27 10.85
N SER A 218 -12.75 -12.34 11.57
CA SER A 218 -13.23 -12.26 12.94
C SER A 218 -12.16 -11.72 13.90
N ALA A 219 -12.58 -11.17 15.02
CA ALA A 219 -11.66 -10.63 16.02
C ALA A 219 -10.73 -11.73 16.61
N GLY A 220 -11.27 -12.92 16.84
CA GLY A 220 -10.49 -14.06 17.32
C GLY A 220 -9.38 -14.45 16.35
N ASN A 221 -9.75 -14.66 15.08
CA ASN A 221 -8.81 -15.02 14.02
C ASN A 221 -7.70 -13.96 13.80
N VAL A 222 -8.03 -12.67 13.91
CA VAL A 222 -7.03 -11.59 13.85
C VAL A 222 -6.05 -11.68 15.00
N VAL A 223 -6.54 -11.89 16.23
CA VAL A 223 -5.69 -11.89 17.41
C VAL A 223 -4.87 -13.18 17.52
N ASP A 224 -5.35 -14.31 16.99
CA ASP A 224 -4.54 -15.53 16.83
C ASP A 224 -3.28 -15.26 15.99
N GLU A 225 -3.40 -14.53 14.88
CA GLU A 225 -2.23 -14.14 14.07
C GLU A 225 -1.34 -13.09 14.77
N VAL A 226 -1.91 -12.21 15.60
CA VAL A 226 -1.11 -11.30 16.44
C VAL A 226 -0.25 -12.08 17.43
N GLU A 227 -0.78 -13.16 18.04
CA GLU A 227 0.00 -14.05 18.91
C GLU A 227 1.14 -14.74 18.17
N GLU A 228 0.89 -15.22 16.94
CA GLU A 228 1.95 -15.80 16.10
C GLU A 228 3.06 -14.78 15.81
N ILE A 229 2.70 -13.55 15.45
CA ILE A 229 3.67 -12.46 15.19
C ILE A 229 4.45 -12.10 16.45
N ALA A 230 3.80 -12.07 17.61
CA ALA A 230 4.46 -11.84 18.89
C ALA A 230 5.48 -12.97 19.19
N GLY A 231 5.13 -14.22 18.89
CA GLY A 231 6.02 -15.39 18.98
C GLY A 231 7.26 -15.30 18.10
N LEU A 232 7.19 -14.57 16.97
CA LEU A 232 8.33 -14.27 16.10
C LEU A 232 9.23 -13.14 16.66
N GLY A 233 8.86 -12.51 17.78
CA GLY A 233 9.65 -11.49 18.46
C GLY A 233 9.55 -10.10 17.82
N TYR A 234 8.44 -9.75 17.19
CA TYR A 234 8.16 -8.39 16.76
C TYR A 234 7.58 -7.54 17.90
N ASP A 235 7.90 -6.24 17.91
CA ASP A 235 7.42 -5.30 18.93
C ASP A 235 6.05 -4.72 18.60
N ARG A 236 5.73 -4.62 17.31
CA ARG A 236 4.53 -3.93 16.81
C ARG A 236 3.87 -4.63 15.65
N ILE A 237 2.58 -4.33 15.50
CA ILE A 237 1.76 -4.70 14.34
C ILE A 237 1.47 -3.45 13.49
N TRP A 238 1.63 -3.57 12.19
CA TRP A 238 1.03 -2.68 11.21
C TRP A 238 -0.23 -3.34 10.65
N PHE A 239 -1.42 -2.84 11.02
CA PHE A 239 -2.64 -3.26 10.36
C PHE A 239 -2.68 -2.67 8.95
N ALA A 240 -2.42 -3.53 7.96
CA ALA A 240 -2.19 -3.16 6.57
C ALA A 240 -3.48 -3.11 5.73
N ASP A 241 -4.61 -2.91 6.38
CA ASP A 241 -5.91 -2.75 5.74
C ASP A 241 -5.99 -1.43 4.97
N ASP A 242 -6.78 -1.36 3.91
CA ASP A 242 -7.11 -0.10 3.23
C ASP A 242 -7.72 0.94 4.19
N CYS A 243 -8.53 0.48 5.14
CA CYS A 243 -9.09 1.26 6.24
C CYS A 243 -9.46 0.35 7.40
N PHE A 244 -8.61 0.27 8.40
CA PHE A 244 -8.81 -0.62 9.56
C PHE A 244 -10.05 -0.29 10.37
N THR A 245 -10.45 0.97 10.44
CA THR A 245 -11.54 1.48 11.26
C THR A 245 -12.91 1.49 10.56
N LEU A 246 -12.99 0.96 9.34
CA LEU A 246 -14.19 1.05 8.50
C LEU A 246 -15.44 0.44 9.13
N ASN A 247 -15.30 -0.64 9.87
CA ASN A 247 -16.38 -1.28 10.62
C ASN A 247 -16.14 -1.11 12.13
N PRO A 248 -16.80 -0.16 12.81
CA PRO A 248 -16.57 0.12 14.22
C PRO A 248 -16.84 -1.09 15.14
N LYS A 249 -17.90 -1.87 14.87
CA LYS A 249 -18.22 -3.06 15.67
C LYS A 249 -17.09 -4.09 15.64
N ARG A 250 -16.56 -4.36 14.46
CA ARG A 250 -15.43 -5.28 14.30
C ARG A 250 -14.16 -4.72 14.96
N LEU A 251 -13.85 -3.45 14.72
CA LEU A 251 -12.70 -2.77 15.35
C LEU A 251 -12.72 -2.92 16.86
N LEU A 252 -13.87 -2.63 17.48
CA LEU A 252 -14.04 -2.77 18.93
C LEU A 252 -13.88 -4.20 19.38
N GLY A 253 -14.40 -5.18 18.63
CA GLY A 253 -14.18 -6.61 18.90
C GLY A 253 -12.70 -7.00 18.90
N VAL A 254 -11.90 -6.49 17.94
CA VAL A 254 -10.45 -6.72 17.90
C VAL A 254 -9.78 -6.06 19.13
N CYS A 255 -10.16 -4.82 19.46
CA CYS A 255 -9.62 -4.13 20.64
C CYS A 255 -9.93 -4.91 21.95
N ASP A 256 -11.17 -5.37 22.10
CA ASP A 256 -11.59 -6.13 23.28
C ASP A 256 -10.84 -7.46 23.40
N GLU A 257 -10.63 -8.16 22.27
CA GLU A 257 -9.93 -9.45 22.28
C GLU A 257 -8.42 -9.27 22.56
N LEU A 258 -7.78 -8.21 22.02
CA LEU A 258 -6.39 -7.86 22.36
C LEU A 258 -6.21 -7.57 23.86
N VAL A 259 -7.13 -6.82 24.46
CA VAL A 259 -7.11 -6.51 25.90
C VAL A 259 -7.33 -7.77 26.72
N LYS A 260 -8.32 -8.59 26.36
CA LYS A 260 -8.68 -9.84 27.04
C LYS A 260 -7.52 -10.83 27.08
N ARG A 261 -6.80 -11.00 25.95
CA ARG A 261 -5.64 -11.91 25.88
C ARG A 261 -4.36 -11.31 26.49
N ARG A 262 -4.41 -10.05 26.91
CA ARG A 262 -3.27 -9.35 27.54
C ARG A 262 -2.00 -9.37 26.70
N LEU A 263 -2.17 -9.28 25.38
CA LEU A 263 -1.04 -9.22 24.45
C LEU A 263 -0.37 -7.87 24.59
N ASN A 264 0.88 -7.86 25.01
CA ASN A 264 1.68 -6.64 25.17
C ASN A 264 2.26 -6.21 23.81
N MET A 265 1.38 -6.10 22.81
CA MET A 265 1.71 -5.69 21.45
C MET A 265 1.20 -4.29 21.16
N SER A 266 2.08 -3.44 20.69
CA SER A 266 1.66 -2.14 20.17
C SER A 266 1.25 -2.27 18.70
N TRP A 267 0.44 -1.33 18.20
CA TRP A 267 0.03 -1.37 16.79
C TRP A 267 -0.26 0.01 16.20
N GLU A 268 -0.24 0.05 14.89
CA GLU A 268 -0.48 1.23 14.07
C GLU A 268 -1.42 0.86 12.92
N CYS A 269 -2.20 1.82 12.39
CA CYS A 269 -3.12 1.53 11.29
C CYS A 269 -3.41 2.76 10.41
N LEU A 270 -3.97 2.50 9.22
CA LEU A 270 -4.63 3.48 8.38
C LEU A 270 -6.10 3.62 8.77
N SER A 271 -6.61 4.84 8.71
CA SER A 271 -8.00 5.18 9.05
C SER A 271 -8.55 6.30 8.17
N ARG A 272 -9.86 6.34 8.07
CA ARG A 272 -10.60 7.51 7.58
C ARG A 272 -10.99 8.40 8.76
N VAL A 273 -11.11 9.68 8.49
CA VAL A 273 -11.47 10.66 9.52
C VAL A 273 -12.93 10.55 9.98
N ASP A 274 -13.81 10.11 9.10
CA ASP A 274 -15.25 9.94 9.35
C ASP A 274 -15.59 8.70 10.21
N THR A 275 -14.60 7.82 10.46
CA THR A 275 -14.73 6.64 11.32
C THR A 275 -14.07 6.81 12.69
N MET A 276 -13.58 8.02 13.02
CA MET A 276 -12.78 8.28 14.23
C MET A 276 -13.44 9.32 15.14
N ASP A 277 -14.12 8.86 16.17
CA ASP A 277 -14.56 9.69 17.27
C ASP A 277 -13.66 9.52 18.51
N HIS A 278 -13.97 10.23 19.59
CA HIS A 278 -13.16 10.18 20.80
C HIS A 278 -13.27 8.83 21.52
N GLU A 279 -14.44 8.21 21.54
CA GLU A 279 -14.65 6.92 22.22
C GLU A 279 -13.88 5.81 21.51
N VAL A 280 -13.96 5.75 20.19
CA VAL A 280 -13.19 4.82 19.35
C VAL A 280 -11.69 5.01 19.60
N ALA A 281 -11.20 6.25 19.57
CA ALA A 281 -9.78 6.55 19.80
C ALA A 281 -9.30 6.11 21.21
N VAL A 282 -10.09 6.31 22.25
CA VAL A 282 -9.78 5.86 23.62
C VAL A 282 -9.72 4.32 23.68
N LYS A 283 -10.67 3.60 23.09
CA LYS A 283 -10.66 2.13 23.06
C LYS A 283 -9.46 1.59 22.28
N MET A 284 -9.15 2.17 21.13
CA MET A 284 -7.95 1.82 20.38
C MET A 284 -6.68 2.02 21.21
N ARG A 285 -6.56 3.17 21.92
CA ARG A 285 -5.40 3.44 22.76
C ARG A 285 -5.24 2.44 23.90
N ARG A 286 -6.34 2.04 24.53
CA ARG A 286 -6.35 1.02 25.59
C ARG A 286 -5.93 -0.36 25.08
N ALA A 287 -6.26 -0.67 23.83
CA ALA A 287 -5.90 -1.93 23.16
C ALA A 287 -4.48 -1.92 22.55
N GLY A 288 -3.64 -0.92 22.85
CA GLY A 288 -2.26 -0.85 22.40
C GLY A 288 -2.01 -0.04 21.13
N CYS A 289 -3.02 0.64 20.55
CA CYS A 289 -2.77 1.54 19.44
C CYS A 289 -1.83 2.67 19.84
N LEU A 290 -0.74 2.83 19.12
CA LEU A 290 0.19 3.93 19.31
C LEU A 290 -0.05 5.05 18.33
N ARG A 291 -0.33 4.71 17.07
CA ARG A 291 -0.44 5.68 15.99
C ARG A 291 -1.55 5.33 15.02
N VAL A 292 -2.28 6.36 14.62
CA VAL A 292 -3.24 6.29 13.53
C VAL A 292 -2.80 7.23 12.41
N PHE A 293 -2.92 6.78 11.16
CA PHE A 293 -2.66 7.58 9.97
C PHE A 293 -3.97 7.87 9.24
N PHE A 294 -4.22 9.14 8.96
CA PHE A 294 -5.39 9.57 8.21
C PHE A 294 -5.05 9.98 6.78
N GLY A 295 -5.76 9.42 5.80
CA GLY A 295 -5.81 9.99 4.45
C GLY A 295 -6.76 11.18 4.44
N ILE A 296 -6.25 12.37 4.70
CA ILE A 296 -7.03 13.62 4.68
C ILE A 296 -7.12 14.18 3.26
N GLU A 297 -6.02 14.11 2.53
CA GLU A 297 -5.79 14.45 1.13
C GLU A 297 -5.79 15.95 0.84
N SER A 298 -6.74 16.76 1.35
CA SER A 298 -6.79 18.20 1.09
C SER A 298 -7.29 18.99 2.32
N GLY A 299 -6.90 20.25 2.38
CA GLY A 299 -7.36 21.24 3.36
C GLY A 299 -8.56 22.05 2.90
N THR A 300 -9.19 21.69 1.78
CA THR A 300 -10.38 22.38 1.24
C THR A 300 -11.46 21.39 0.83
N ASP A 301 -12.71 21.66 1.20
CA ASP A 301 -13.85 20.78 0.86
C ASP A 301 -14.03 20.69 -0.66
N LYS A 302 -13.80 21.79 -1.39
CA LYS A 302 -13.84 21.82 -2.86
C LYS A 302 -12.94 20.75 -3.50
N VAL A 303 -11.72 20.59 -3.01
CA VAL A 303 -10.76 19.60 -3.56
C VAL A 303 -11.12 18.19 -3.09
N LEU A 304 -11.61 18.03 -1.86
CA LEU A 304 -12.12 16.75 -1.36
C LEU A 304 -13.29 16.23 -2.21
N ASP A 305 -14.17 17.13 -2.66
CA ASP A 305 -15.27 16.79 -3.58
C ASP A 305 -14.75 16.36 -4.95
N LEU A 306 -13.76 17.08 -5.53
CA LEU A 306 -13.11 16.67 -6.78
C LEU A 306 -12.46 15.28 -6.68
N MET A 307 -11.90 14.95 -5.52
CA MET A 307 -11.31 13.64 -5.20
C MET A 307 -12.36 12.57 -4.89
N ARG A 308 -13.64 12.91 -4.81
CA ARG A 308 -14.72 12.03 -4.33
C ARG A 308 -14.39 11.40 -2.98
N LYS A 309 -13.73 12.14 -2.10
CA LYS A 309 -13.24 11.62 -0.81
C LYS A 309 -14.37 11.41 0.19
N GLN A 310 -15.50 12.11 0.03
CA GLN A 310 -16.70 12.01 0.90
C GLN A 310 -16.38 12.27 2.38
N ILE A 311 -15.56 13.25 2.65
CA ILE A 311 -15.27 13.80 3.99
C ILE A 311 -15.20 15.31 3.89
N THR A 312 -15.24 15.99 5.05
CA THR A 312 -15.04 17.44 5.15
C THR A 312 -13.75 17.78 5.92
N VAL A 313 -13.25 18.98 5.70
CA VAL A 313 -12.11 19.53 6.43
C VAL A 313 -12.38 19.58 7.94
N GLU A 314 -13.63 19.84 8.33
CA GLU A 314 -14.01 19.89 9.75
C GLU A 314 -14.03 18.49 10.38
N GLN A 315 -14.51 17.45 9.66
CA GLN A 315 -14.39 16.06 10.09
C GLN A 315 -12.92 15.68 10.29
N ALA A 316 -12.04 16.08 9.36
CA ALA A 316 -10.61 15.81 9.46
C ALA A 316 -10.00 16.48 10.70
N ARG A 317 -10.35 17.76 10.96
CA ARG A 317 -9.93 18.46 12.16
C ARG A 317 -10.37 17.75 13.43
N LYS A 318 -11.67 17.41 13.51
CA LYS A 318 -12.26 16.74 14.68
C LYS A 318 -11.61 15.39 14.95
N ALA A 319 -11.39 14.56 13.94
CA ALA A 319 -10.75 13.27 14.07
C ALA A 319 -9.32 13.36 14.60
N VAL A 320 -8.53 14.32 14.10
CA VAL A 320 -7.17 14.57 14.58
C VAL A 320 -7.19 14.98 16.06
N TYR A 321 -8.03 15.93 16.45
CA TYR A 321 -8.11 16.39 17.85
C TYR A 321 -8.63 15.30 18.79
N ASN A 322 -9.63 14.51 18.39
CA ASN A 322 -10.13 13.37 19.16
C ASN A 322 -9.03 12.32 19.41
N SER A 323 -8.28 11.98 18.36
CA SER A 323 -7.18 11.02 18.46
C SER A 323 -6.06 11.53 19.37
N LYS A 324 -5.69 12.82 19.27
CA LYS A 324 -4.70 13.44 20.15
C LYS A 324 -5.17 13.48 21.59
N ALA A 325 -6.43 13.82 21.86
CA ALA A 325 -7.02 13.83 23.19
C ALA A 325 -7.03 12.45 23.85
N ALA A 326 -7.20 11.38 23.04
CA ALA A 326 -7.10 9.98 23.49
C ALA A 326 -5.64 9.50 23.71
N GLY A 327 -4.62 10.32 23.45
CA GLY A 327 -3.21 9.98 23.62
C GLY A 327 -2.60 9.19 22.46
N LEU A 328 -3.22 9.21 21.27
CA LEU A 328 -2.65 8.63 20.07
C LEU A 328 -1.64 9.56 19.39
N GLN A 329 -0.63 8.99 18.78
CA GLN A 329 0.13 9.68 17.74
C GLN A 329 -0.72 9.74 16.47
N VAL A 330 -0.65 10.87 15.76
CA VAL A 330 -1.45 11.09 14.54
C VAL A 330 -0.55 11.42 13.37
N GLY A 331 -0.64 10.59 12.33
CA GLY A 331 -0.08 10.89 11.01
C GLY A 331 -1.16 11.35 10.05
N ALA A 332 -0.79 12.13 9.04
CA ALA A 332 -1.71 12.51 7.97
C ALA A 332 -1.01 12.58 6.62
N PHE A 333 -1.76 12.17 5.59
CA PHE A 333 -1.36 12.22 4.19
C PHE A 333 -2.17 13.27 3.45
N PHE A 334 -1.48 14.02 2.59
CA PHE A 334 -2.06 15.06 1.74
C PHE A 334 -1.56 14.92 0.30
N ILE A 335 -2.40 15.36 -0.65
CA ILE A 335 -2.08 15.42 -2.07
C ILE A 335 -2.11 16.90 -2.48
N LEU A 336 -1.07 17.37 -3.18
CA LEU A 336 -1.00 18.72 -3.73
C LEU A 336 -0.85 18.69 -5.25
N GLY A 337 -1.52 19.61 -5.93
CA GLY A 337 -1.52 19.70 -7.40
C GLY A 337 -2.58 18.81 -8.04
N TYR A 338 -3.65 18.48 -7.33
CA TYR A 338 -4.75 17.68 -7.87
C TYR A 338 -5.47 18.42 -9.01
N PRO A 339 -5.94 17.73 -10.08
CA PRO A 339 -6.66 18.40 -11.18
C PRO A 339 -7.85 19.21 -10.67
N GLY A 340 -7.88 20.50 -11.00
CA GLY A 340 -8.88 21.46 -10.53
C GLY A 340 -8.47 22.30 -9.31
N GLU A 341 -7.29 22.08 -8.74
CA GLU A 341 -6.70 22.97 -7.75
C GLU A 341 -6.19 24.28 -8.39
N ASN A 342 -6.10 25.30 -7.55
CA ASN A 342 -5.46 26.58 -7.85
C ASN A 342 -4.51 26.97 -6.72
N ASP A 343 -3.81 28.08 -6.86
CA ASP A 343 -2.85 28.57 -5.87
C ASP A 343 -3.45 28.72 -4.46
N GLU A 344 -4.70 29.12 -4.37
CA GLU A 344 -5.37 29.33 -3.08
C GLU A 344 -5.67 27.99 -2.40
N THR A 345 -6.20 27.00 -3.12
CA THR A 345 -6.51 25.67 -2.56
C THR A 345 -5.26 24.95 -2.10
N VAL A 346 -4.14 25.07 -2.84
CA VAL A 346 -2.83 24.52 -2.44
C VAL A 346 -2.34 25.20 -1.14
N LEU A 347 -2.39 26.54 -1.09
CA LEU A 347 -1.96 27.26 0.12
C LEU A 347 -2.86 27.01 1.32
N ASP A 348 -4.18 26.85 1.11
CA ASP A 348 -5.11 26.47 2.18
C ASP A 348 -4.81 25.07 2.72
N THR A 349 -4.51 24.12 1.84
CA THR A 349 -4.08 22.78 2.25
C THR A 349 -2.78 22.83 3.05
N VAL A 350 -1.79 23.62 2.62
CA VAL A 350 -0.53 23.83 3.37
C VAL A 350 -0.79 24.40 4.77
N ARG A 351 -1.63 25.45 4.87
CA ARG A 351 -1.99 26.07 6.15
C ARG A 351 -2.74 25.12 7.07
N PHE A 352 -3.71 24.38 6.51
CA PHE A 352 -4.49 23.40 7.25
C PHE A 352 -3.59 22.29 7.80
N ALA A 353 -2.81 21.64 6.95
CA ALA A 353 -1.94 20.54 7.33
C ALA A 353 -0.90 20.94 8.38
N SER A 354 -0.24 22.10 8.20
CA SER A 354 0.77 22.60 9.14
C SER A 354 0.17 23.14 10.44
N GLY A 355 -1.14 23.42 10.48
CA GLY A 355 -1.87 23.90 11.65
C GLY A 355 -2.42 22.80 12.56
N LEU A 356 -2.51 21.56 12.07
CA LEU A 356 -2.98 20.41 12.84
C LEU A 356 -1.92 19.89 13.82
N PRO A 357 -2.30 19.34 14.98
CA PRO A 357 -1.38 18.79 15.98
C PRO A 357 -0.90 17.38 15.59
N LEU A 358 -0.32 17.24 14.39
CA LEU A 358 0.16 15.98 13.87
C LEU A 358 1.53 15.60 14.45
N ASP A 359 1.82 14.30 14.49
CA ASP A 359 3.14 13.74 14.81
C ASP A 359 3.92 13.37 13.54
N TYR A 360 3.19 13.08 12.45
CA TYR A 360 3.74 12.78 11.14
C TYR A 360 2.93 13.47 10.04
N LEU A 361 3.63 14.12 9.12
CA LEU A 361 3.03 14.81 7.99
C LEU A 361 3.71 14.38 6.69
N SER A 362 2.92 13.96 5.72
CA SER A 362 3.42 13.58 4.40
C SER A 362 2.56 14.18 3.30
N PHE A 363 3.25 14.67 2.27
CA PHE A 363 2.62 15.12 1.03
C PHE A 363 3.06 14.25 -0.14
N THR A 364 2.17 14.07 -1.10
CA THR A 364 2.46 13.47 -2.39
C THR A 364 1.85 14.30 -3.50
N LEU A 365 2.37 14.18 -4.71
CA LEU A 365 1.72 14.66 -5.92
C LEU A 365 0.72 13.61 -6.40
N PRO A 366 -0.33 14.00 -7.14
CA PRO A 366 -1.30 13.06 -7.66
C PRO A 366 -0.65 12.04 -8.59
N TYR A 367 -1.12 10.83 -8.50
CA TYR A 367 -0.56 9.70 -9.19
C TYR A 367 -1.65 8.98 -9.99
N PRO A 368 -1.78 9.27 -11.30
CA PRO A 368 -2.79 8.64 -12.13
C PRO A 368 -2.46 7.14 -12.31
N ILE A 369 -3.11 6.29 -11.52
CA ILE A 369 -2.95 4.83 -11.61
C ILE A 369 -3.97 4.30 -12.63
N PRO A 370 -3.59 3.46 -13.62
CA PRO A 370 -4.53 2.82 -14.52
C PRO A 370 -5.72 2.17 -13.77
N GLY A 371 -6.90 2.26 -14.36
CA GLY A 371 -8.15 1.81 -13.74
C GLY A 371 -8.74 2.76 -12.71
N THR A 372 -8.15 3.95 -12.49
CA THR A 372 -8.74 5.01 -11.67
C THR A 372 -9.42 6.07 -12.52
N SER A 373 -10.44 6.73 -12.00
CA SER A 373 -11.10 7.85 -12.71
C SER A 373 -10.11 9.01 -12.96
N LEU A 374 -9.15 9.21 -12.06
CA LEU A 374 -8.07 10.18 -12.25
C LEU A 374 -7.24 9.85 -13.51
N PHE A 375 -6.87 8.57 -13.69
CA PHE A 375 -6.12 8.11 -14.85
C PHE A 375 -6.88 8.38 -16.16
N GLU A 376 -8.16 8.01 -16.22
CA GLU A 376 -8.97 8.18 -17.42
C GLU A 376 -9.13 9.67 -17.77
N ARG A 377 -9.32 10.53 -16.80
CA ARG A 377 -9.40 11.99 -17.02
C ARG A 377 -8.08 12.60 -17.52
N THR A 378 -6.96 12.14 -16.99
CA THR A 378 -5.65 12.63 -17.42
C THR A 378 -5.28 12.12 -18.80
N LYS A 379 -5.64 10.88 -19.15
CA LYS A 379 -5.42 10.27 -20.46
C LYS A 379 -6.22 10.97 -21.56
N CYS A 380 -7.51 11.27 -21.31
CA CYS A 380 -8.39 11.91 -22.29
C CYS A 380 -7.97 13.36 -22.65
N ASN A 381 -7.21 14.04 -21.79
CA ASN A 381 -6.82 15.43 -21.99
C ASN A 381 -5.41 15.61 -22.57
N ASP A 382 -4.81 14.57 -23.15
CA ASP A 382 -3.41 14.55 -23.62
C ASP A 382 -2.40 15.06 -22.57
N CYS A 383 -2.73 14.89 -21.30
CA CYS A 383 -1.98 15.46 -20.19
C CYS A 383 -0.86 14.55 -19.68
N PHE A 384 -0.64 13.40 -20.31
CA PHE A 384 0.41 12.47 -19.90
C PHE A 384 1.79 12.99 -20.32
N VAL A 385 2.62 13.25 -19.34
CA VAL A 385 3.97 13.82 -19.57
C VAL A 385 5.06 12.75 -19.41
N VAL A 386 4.77 11.51 -18.98
CA VAL A 386 5.83 10.58 -18.61
C VAL A 386 5.60 9.15 -19.08
N ASP A 387 6.47 8.71 -19.98
CA ASP A 387 6.72 7.30 -20.30
C ASP A 387 7.58 6.58 -19.23
N ASP A 388 8.03 7.29 -18.19
CA ASP A 388 9.14 6.90 -17.32
C ASP A 388 8.66 6.43 -15.92
N TRP A 389 7.58 5.65 -15.87
CA TRP A 389 7.10 4.97 -14.66
C TRP A 389 8.07 3.89 -14.15
N GLU A 390 9.06 3.54 -14.94
CA GLU A 390 9.77 2.28 -14.88
C GLU A 390 11.18 2.36 -14.27
N GLU A 391 11.65 3.54 -13.83
CA GLU A 391 12.98 3.63 -13.26
C GLU A 391 13.01 3.41 -11.74
N PRO A 392 13.54 2.27 -11.27
CA PRO A 392 13.67 1.97 -9.82
C PRO A 392 14.51 2.99 -9.05
N LYS A 393 15.38 3.73 -9.73
CA LYS A 393 16.25 4.78 -9.13
C LYS A 393 15.45 5.89 -8.46
N ASN A 394 14.19 6.08 -8.83
CA ASN A 394 13.37 7.21 -8.42
C ASN A 394 12.20 6.84 -7.51
N MET A 395 12.07 5.61 -7.02
CA MET A 395 10.90 5.22 -6.22
C MET A 395 10.67 6.09 -4.97
N ALA A 396 11.72 6.56 -4.33
CA ALA A 396 11.61 7.52 -3.24
C ALA A 396 11.21 8.92 -3.74
N LEU A 397 11.49 9.24 -5.02
CA LEU A 397 11.21 10.52 -5.67
C LEU A 397 9.90 10.50 -6.46
N ILE A 398 9.35 9.34 -6.81
CA ILE A 398 8.07 9.20 -7.54
C ILE A 398 6.95 9.96 -6.83
N ARG A 399 6.91 9.93 -5.50
CA ARG A 399 5.91 10.65 -4.69
C ARG A 399 5.92 12.17 -4.92
N HIS A 400 6.95 12.70 -5.56
CA HIS A 400 7.15 14.13 -5.80
C HIS A 400 7.40 14.45 -7.28
N LYS A 401 7.15 13.52 -8.20
CA LYS A 401 7.21 13.74 -9.63
C LYS A 401 5.80 14.02 -10.15
N LEU A 402 5.64 15.12 -10.86
CA LEU A 402 4.37 15.44 -11.50
C LEU A 402 4.28 14.66 -12.82
N LEU A 403 3.30 13.77 -12.91
CA LEU A 403 3.17 12.82 -14.01
C LEU A 403 2.17 13.27 -15.10
N TYR A 404 1.56 14.44 -14.93
CA TYR A 404 0.63 14.98 -15.90
C TYR A 404 0.73 16.52 -15.93
N SER A 405 0.29 17.11 -17.04
CA SER A 405 0.17 18.56 -17.12
C SER A 405 -0.96 19.03 -16.18
N SER A 406 -0.61 19.76 -15.15
CA SER A 406 -1.54 20.51 -14.31
C SER A 406 -1.29 22.00 -14.48
N GLY A 407 -2.14 22.85 -13.93
CA GLY A 407 -1.86 24.29 -13.89
C GLY A 407 -0.63 24.67 -13.04
N PHE A 408 0.16 23.69 -12.58
CA PHE A 408 1.33 23.85 -11.73
C PHE A 408 2.57 23.22 -12.34
N SER A 409 3.73 23.84 -12.12
CA SER A 409 5.00 23.18 -12.36
C SER A 409 5.36 22.28 -11.13
N GLU A 410 6.13 21.23 -11.39
CA GLU A 410 6.63 20.35 -10.32
C GLU A 410 7.44 21.14 -9.28
N ALA A 411 8.25 22.11 -9.72
CA ALA A 411 9.03 22.97 -8.85
C ALA A 411 8.14 23.79 -7.89
N LYS A 412 7.03 24.32 -8.40
CA LYS A 412 6.05 25.09 -7.61
C LYS A 412 5.41 24.21 -6.52
N LEU A 413 5.00 22.99 -6.84
CA LEU A 413 4.43 22.05 -5.88
C LEU A 413 5.46 21.58 -4.84
N LYS A 414 6.69 21.31 -5.27
CA LYS A 414 7.79 20.98 -4.34
C LYS A 414 8.10 22.12 -3.38
N PHE A 415 8.03 23.35 -3.86
CA PHE A 415 8.15 24.54 -2.99
C PHE A 415 7.03 24.59 -1.94
N ALA A 416 5.78 24.33 -2.33
CA ALA A 416 4.65 24.26 -1.40
C ALA A 416 4.83 23.16 -0.33
N ILE A 417 5.32 21.98 -0.73
CA ILE A 417 5.63 20.87 0.19
C ILE A 417 6.73 21.28 1.17
N GLY A 418 7.83 21.87 0.66
CA GLY A 418 8.92 22.36 1.51
C GLY A 418 8.45 23.40 2.50
N LYS A 419 7.64 24.35 2.05
CA LYS A 419 7.00 25.36 2.90
C LYS A 419 6.14 24.72 3.99
N ALA A 420 5.30 23.74 3.64
CA ALA A 420 4.46 23.03 4.61
C ALA A 420 5.29 22.35 5.71
N HIS A 421 6.39 21.70 5.36
CA HIS A 421 7.29 21.07 6.31
C HIS A 421 7.99 22.10 7.21
N ILE A 422 8.48 23.22 6.65
CA ILE A 422 9.09 24.30 7.45
C ILE A 422 8.07 24.85 8.45
N GLN A 423 6.85 25.12 8.04
CA GLN A 423 5.79 25.59 8.93
C GLN A 423 5.44 24.55 10.00
N PHE A 424 5.33 23.28 9.63
CA PHE A 424 5.01 22.20 10.54
C PHE A 424 6.07 22.03 11.63
N TYR A 425 7.33 21.90 11.24
CA TYR A 425 8.42 21.77 12.22
C TYR A 425 8.67 23.05 12.99
N GLY A 426 8.54 24.21 12.35
CA GLY A 426 8.67 25.50 13.00
C GLY A 426 7.61 25.69 14.10
N LYS A 427 6.34 25.38 13.84
CA LYS A 427 5.27 25.43 14.84
C LYS A 427 5.49 24.44 15.98
N ARG A 428 6.04 23.29 15.69
CA ARG A 428 6.36 22.25 16.69
C ARG A 428 7.54 22.66 17.58
N PHE A 429 8.58 23.29 17.02
CA PHE A 429 9.79 23.67 17.73
C PHE A 429 9.59 24.94 18.57
N LEU A 430 8.98 25.98 18.00
CA LEU A 430 8.79 27.28 18.64
C LEU A 430 7.52 27.39 19.51
N GLY A 431 6.64 26.38 19.40
CA GLY A 431 5.29 26.47 19.96
C GLY A 431 4.41 27.48 19.23
N LYS A 432 3.08 27.43 19.46
CA LYS A 432 2.12 28.28 18.73
C LYS A 432 2.41 29.79 18.93
N ARG A 433 2.77 30.23 20.16
CA ARG A 433 3.04 31.64 20.47
C ARG A 433 4.35 32.14 19.86
N GLY A 434 5.44 31.36 19.97
CA GLY A 434 6.74 31.73 19.39
C GLY A 434 6.70 31.78 17.88
N TYR A 435 6.01 30.80 17.24
CA TYR A 435 5.86 30.76 15.79
C TYR A 435 5.01 31.93 15.25
N SER A 436 3.99 32.41 15.97
CA SER A 436 3.18 33.54 15.53
C SER A 436 4.00 34.83 15.30
N PHE A 437 5.08 35.01 16.03
CA PHE A 437 5.96 36.19 15.90
C PHE A 437 6.88 36.14 14.66
N VAL A 438 7.47 34.97 14.40
CA VAL A 438 8.46 34.79 13.32
C VAL A 438 7.82 34.20 12.06
N GLY A 439 6.81 33.35 12.22
CA GLY A 439 6.19 32.57 11.15
C GLY A 439 5.23 33.37 10.29
N SER A 440 4.45 34.32 10.85
CA SER A 440 3.47 35.06 10.06
C SER A 440 4.08 35.91 8.93
N PRO A 441 5.20 36.65 9.12
CA PRO A 441 5.89 37.30 8.02
C PRO A 441 6.45 36.29 6.97
N PHE A 442 7.03 35.20 7.46
CA PHE A 442 7.56 34.15 6.59
C PHE A 442 6.45 33.48 5.77
N GLU A 443 5.29 33.18 6.35
CA GLU A 443 4.14 32.62 5.64
C GLU A 443 3.67 33.55 4.52
N ARG A 444 3.50 34.84 4.80
CA ARG A 444 3.09 35.85 3.80
C ARG A 444 4.09 36.00 2.68
N ALA A 445 5.38 36.08 3.01
CA ALA A 445 6.43 36.20 1.99
C ALA A 445 6.48 34.97 1.09
N THR A 446 6.42 33.78 1.67
CA THR A 446 6.44 32.52 0.91
C THR A 446 5.14 32.26 0.15
N ASP A 447 3.97 32.75 0.59
CA ASP A 447 2.73 32.75 -0.19
C ASP A 447 2.85 33.64 -1.43
N ALA A 448 3.43 34.82 -1.28
CA ALA A 448 3.68 35.71 -2.42
C ALA A 448 4.64 35.08 -3.44
N VAL A 449 5.74 34.51 -2.98
CA VAL A 449 6.69 33.79 -3.84
C VAL A 449 6.00 32.62 -4.58
N PHE A 450 5.22 31.82 -3.88
CA PHE A 450 4.47 30.71 -4.47
C PHE A 450 3.53 31.17 -5.61
N LYS A 451 2.79 32.27 -5.39
CA LYS A 451 1.88 32.84 -6.39
C LYS A 451 2.61 33.38 -7.62
N LEU A 452 3.86 33.84 -7.47
CA LEU A 452 4.69 34.34 -8.60
C LEU A 452 5.38 33.23 -9.39
N MET A 453 5.54 32.04 -8.83
CA MET A 453 6.12 30.88 -9.52
C MET A 453 5.16 30.41 -10.63
N ARG A 454 5.72 30.16 -11.82
CA ARG A 454 5.01 29.58 -12.98
C ARG A 454 5.04 28.06 -12.96
#